data_3e9b353d070192cfeca1eafb93a30939
#
_entry.id   3e9b353d070192cfeca1eafb93a30939
#
_cell.length_a   1.000
_cell.length_b   1.000
_cell.length_c   1.000
_cell.angle_alpha   90.00
_cell.angle_beta   90.00
_cell.angle_gamma   90.00
#
_symmetry.space_group_name_H-M   'P 1'
#
loop_
_entity.id
_entity.type
_entity.pdbx_description
1 polymer ?
#
loop_
_entity_poly.entity_id
_entity_poly.type
_entity_poly.pdbx_seq_one_letter_code
_entity_poly.pdbx_strand_id
1 'polypeptide(L)'
;MKRILFTLLYVALLLPLAAQQPKYEVRAAWITAVYGLDWPRTRATSPEGIRKQQAELIEILDRLKAANFNTVLFQTRTRGDVLYKSSIEPYNSILTGKAGGDPGYDPLAFAVQECHKRGMECHAWATASMSPPSARSR
;
A
#
# COMPACT_ATOMS: atom_id res chain seq x y z
N MET A 1 19.28 -51.56 25.57
CA MET A 1 18.82 -50.30 26.20
C MET A 1 19.50 -49.05 25.62
N LYS A 2 20.82 -48.96 25.55
CA LYS A 2 21.52 -47.75 25.00
C LYS A 2 21.13 -47.41 23.55
N ARG A 3 20.94 -48.43 22.67
CA ARG A 3 20.55 -48.19 21.26
C ARG A 3 19.14 -47.61 21.11
N ILE A 4 18.18 -48.03 21.96
CA ILE A 4 16.82 -47.51 21.96
C ILE A 4 16.79 -46.07 22.45
N LEU A 5 17.63 -45.74 23.44
CA LEU A 5 17.74 -44.37 23.96
C LEU A 5 18.28 -43.42 22.90
N PHE A 6 19.29 -43.84 22.11
CA PHE A 6 19.83 -43.05 21.02
C PHE A 6 18.83 -42.85 19.88
N THR A 7 18.01 -43.86 19.56
CA THR A 7 16.97 -43.73 18.52
C THR A 7 15.87 -42.79 18.96
N LEU A 8 15.44 -42.85 20.22
CA LEU A 8 14.45 -41.91 20.77
C LEU A 8 14.98 -40.49 20.82
N LEU A 9 16.22 -40.27 21.17
CA LEU A 9 16.87 -38.95 21.16
C LEU A 9 16.95 -38.39 19.74
N TYR A 10 17.27 -39.23 18.75
CA TYR A 10 17.36 -38.84 17.35
C TYR A 10 16.00 -38.47 16.76
N VAL A 11 14.95 -39.24 17.11
CA VAL A 11 13.56 -38.94 16.70
C VAL A 11 13.08 -37.66 17.37
N ALA A 12 13.42 -37.41 18.62
CA ALA A 12 13.07 -36.13 19.30
C ALA A 12 13.76 -34.93 18.69
N LEU A 13 14.98 -35.07 18.15
CA LEU A 13 15.71 -34.02 17.43
C LEU A 13 15.14 -33.76 16.01
N LEU A 14 14.41 -34.72 15.44
CA LEU A 14 13.76 -34.58 14.13
C LEU A 14 12.34 -34.02 14.23
N LEU A 15 11.80 -33.82 15.43
CA LEU A 15 10.57 -33.05 15.59
C LEU A 15 10.85 -31.64 15.05
N PRO A 16 10.16 -31.20 14.00
CA PRO A 16 10.36 -29.84 13.51
C PRO A 16 10.07 -28.91 14.70
N LEU A 17 11.03 -28.08 15.06
CA LEU A 17 10.71 -26.84 15.79
C LEU A 17 9.74 -26.11 14.86
N ALA A 18 8.44 -26.36 15.02
CA ALA A 18 7.44 -25.50 14.44
C ALA A 18 7.71 -24.13 15.03
N ALA A 19 8.46 -23.31 14.29
CA ALA A 19 8.66 -21.92 14.64
C ALA A 19 7.24 -21.37 14.83
N GLN A 20 6.87 -21.07 16.06
CA GLN A 20 5.58 -20.48 16.36
C GLN A 20 5.59 -19.15 15.63
N GLN A 21 4.88 -19.10 14.51
CA GLN A 21 4.69 -17.84 13.81
C GLN A 21 3.99 -16.89 14.79
N PRO A 22 4.51 -15.68 14.97
CA PRO A 22 3.91 -14.74 15.92
C PRO A 22 2.44 -14.55 15.56
N LYS A 23 1.57 -14.71 16.54
CA LYS A 23 0.11 -14.64 16.40
C LYS A 23 -0.36 -13.30 15.78
N TYR A 24 0.50 -12.29 15.81
CA TYR A 24 0.26 -10.92 15.35
C TYR A 24 1.41 -10.43 14.47
N GLU A 25 1.79 -11.19 13.48
CA GLU A 25 2.80 -10.77 12.50
C GLU A 25 2.22 -9.71 11.57
N VAL A 26 2.90 -8.56 11.45
CA VAL A 26 2.59 -7.54 10.44
C VAL A 26 3.34 -7.89 9.16
N ARG A 27 2.59 -8.17 8.09
CA ARG A 27 3.09 -8.35 6.73
C ARG A 27 2.63 -7.19 5.89
N ALA A 28 3.49 -6.20 5.76
CA ALA A 28 3.17 -4.92 5.14
C ALA A 28 3.80 -4.79 3.75
N ALA A 29 3.07 -4.18 2.83
CA ALA A 29 3.55 -3.78 1.51
C ALA A 29 3.40 -2.28 1.32
N TRP A 30 4.40 -1.66 0.71
CA TRP A 30 4.36 -0.27 0.29
C TRP A 30 3.78 -0.20 -1.12
N ILE A 31 2.84 0.76 -1.33
CA ILE A 31 2.32 1.11 -2.66
C ILE A 31 2.72 2.56 -2.92
N THR A 32 3.60 2.77 -3.89
CA THR A 32 4.06 4.11 -4.26
C THR A 32 3.33 4.64 -5.49
N ALA A 33 3.07 5.96 -5.46
CA ALA A 33 2.53 6.69 -6.60
C ALA A 33 3.60 7.45 -7.40
N VAL A 34 4.84 7.52 -6.88
CA VAL A 34 5.94 8.22 -7.54
C VAL A 34 6.17 7.63 -8.92
N TYR A 35 6.08 8.47 -9.95
CA TYR A 35 6.22 8.09 -11.36
C TYR A 35 5.28 6.98 -11.83
N GLY A 36 4.23 6.65 -11.07
CA GLY A 36 3.33 5.55 -11.39
C GLY A 36 3.99 4.17 -11.31
N LEU A 37 5.02 4.01 -10.48
CA LEU A 37 5.77 2.75 -10.36
C LEU A 37 4.86 1.59 -9.98
N ASP A 38 4.04 1.76 -8.95
CA ASP A 38 3.08 0.74 -8.54
C ASP A 38 1.68 1.09 -9.01
N TRP A 39 1.22 2.31 -8.69
CA TRP A 39 -0.13 2.80 -8.99
C TRP A 39 -0.18 4.33 -8.97
N PRO A 40 -1.01 5.00 -9.83
CA PRO A 40 -1.77 4.43 -10.94
C PRO A 40 -0.96 4.36 -12.24
N ARG A 41 -1.33 3.44 -13.11
CA ARG A 41 -0.80 3.34 -14.48
C ARG A 41 -1.73 4.04 -15.49
N THR A 42 -3.03 3.99 -15.23
CA THR A 42 -4.07 4.64 -16.05
C THR A 42 -4.46 5.99 -15.46
N ARG A 43 -4.69 6.99 -16.30
CA ARG A 43 -5.14 8.31 -15.88
C ARG A 43 -6.67 8.37 -15.79
N ALA A 44 -7.19 8.97 -14.71
CA ALA A 44 -8.62 9.17 -14.48
C ALA A 44 -9.12 10.45 -15.20
N THR A 45 -9.16 10.41 -16.54
CA THR A 45 -9.61 11.53 -17.35
C THR A 45 -11.01 11.32 -17.96
N SER A 46 -11.59 10.15 -17.76
CA SER A 46 -12.92 9.76 -18.22
C SER A 46 -13.52 8.74 -17.24
N PRO A 47 -14.85 8.51 -17.27
CA PRO A 47 -15.49 7.49 -16.45
C PRO A 47 -14.88 6.09 -16.62
N GLU A 48 -14.43 5.75 -17.81
CA GLU A 48 -13.74 4.50 -18.08
C GLU A 48 -12.33 4.50 -17.48
N GLY A 49 -11.57 5.59 -17.64
CA GLY A 49 -10.26 5.76 -17.03
C GLY A 49 -10.30 5.66 -15.49
N ILE A 50 -11.34 6.23 -14.86
CA ILE A 50 -11.58 6.10 -13.42
C ILE A 50 -11.76 4.63 -13.04
N ARG A 51 -12.67 3.92 -13.71
CA ARG A 51 -12.92 2.49 -13.43
C ARG A 51 -11.66 1.64 -13.61
N LYS A 52 -10.88 1.91 -14.66
CA LYS A 52 -9.64 1.20 -14.92
C LYS A 52 -8.58 1.48 -13.86
N GLN A 53 -8.42 2.74 -13.47
CA GLN A 53 -7.50 3.14 -12.40
C GLN A 53 -7.86 2.47 -11.05
N GLN A 54 -9.16 2.41 -10.73
CA GLN A 54 -9.67 1.72 -9.55
C GLN A 54 -9.43 0.20 -9.64
N ALA A 55 -9.67 -0.40 -10.79
CA ALA A 55 -9.44 -1.83 -11.02
C ALA A 55 -7.96 -2.23 -10.86
N GLU A 56 -7.04 -1.37 -11.29
CA GLU A 56 -5.60 -1.58 -11.10
C GLU A 56 -5.23 -1.69 -9.61
N LEU A 57 -5.79 -0.83 -8.76
CA LEU A 57 -5.55 -0.89 -7.32
C LEU A 57 -6.17 -2.14 -6.69
N ILE A 58 -7.39 -2.49 -7.09
CA ILE A 58 -8.06 -3.71 -6.67
C ILE A 58 -7.19 -4.94 -6.97
N GLU A 59 -6.66 -5.05 -8.19
CA GLU A 59 -5.78 -6.15 -8.59
C GLU A 59 -4.53 -6.24 -7.72
N ILE A 60 -3.89 -5.12 -7.42
CA ILE A 60 -2.72 -5.07 -6.52
C ILE A 60 -3.11 -5.60 -5.14
N LEU A 61 -4.21 -5.11 -4.57
CA LEU A 61 -4.68 -5.50 -3.24
C LEU A 61 -5.08 -6.99 -3.18
N ASP A 62 -5.71 -7.52 -4.22
CA ASP A 62 -6.07 -8.94 -4.33
C ASP A 62 -4.82 -9.83 -4.34
N ARG A 63 -3.78 -9.44 -5.09
CA ARG A 63 -2.50 -10.14 -5.11
C ARG A 63 -1.78 -10.09 -3.77
N LEU A 64 -1.77 -8.94 -3.10
CA LEU A 64 -1.20 -8.80 -1.76
C LEU A 64 -1.95 -9.69 -0.76
N LYS A 65 -3.28 -9.69 -0.79
CA LYS A 65 -4.10 -10.55 0.07
C LYS A 65 -3.83 -12.03 -0.18
N ALA A 66 -3.75 -12.46 -1.43
CA ALA A 66 -3.43 -13.83 -1.81
C ALA A 66 -2.03 -14.25 -1.31
N ALA A 67 -1.10 -13.32 -1.20
CA ALA A 67 0.23 -13.53 -0.64
C ALA A 67 0.31 -13.36 0.89
N ASN A 68 -0.86 -13.34 1.58
CA ASN A 68 -1.01 -13.20 3.02
C ASN A 68 -0.49 -11.88 3.63
N PHE A 69 -0.43 -10.80 2.84
CA PHE A 69 -0.23 -9.47 3.41
C PHE A 69 -1.48 -9.02 4.18
N ASN A 70 -1.27 -8.31 5.28
CA ASN A 70 -2.34 -7.81 6.15
C ASN A 70 -2.32 -6.30 6.34
N THR A 71 -1.30 -5.62 5.82
CA THR A 71 -1.10 -4.18 5.98
C THR A 71 -0.60 -3.57 4.67
N VAL A 72 -1.13 -2.43 4.30
CA VAL A 72 -0.70 -1.63 3.15
C VAL A 72 -0.27 -0.24 3.62
N LEU A 73 0.93 0.18 3.22
CA LEU A 73 1.39 1.56 3.37
C LEU A 73 1.16 2.27 2.03
N PHE A 74 0.04 3.00 1.95
CA PHE A 74 -0.38 3.68 0.73
C PHE A 74 0.18 5.10 0.67
N GLN A 75 0.95 5.43 -0.38
CA GLN A 75 1.49 6.77 -0.55
C GLN A 75 0.38 7.77 -0.82
N THR A 76 0.25 8.77 0.04
CA THR A 76 -0.83 9.75 -0.04
C THR A 76 -0.35 11.15 -0.38
N ARG A 77 0.91 11.45 -0.09
CA ARG A 77 1.53 12.75 -0.34
C ARG A 77 2.97 12.56 -0.82
N THR A 78 3.33 13.19 -1.93
CA THR A 78 4.67 13.08 -2.51
C THR A 78 5.51 14.34 -2.28
N ARG A 79 5.23 15.44 -2.97
CA ARG A 79 6.05 16.67 -2.96
C ARG A 79 5.20 17.93 -2.87
N GLY A 80 4.22 17.98 -1.96
CA GLY A 80 3.27 19.10 -1.86
C GLY A 80 2.05 18.92 -2.77
N ASP A 81 1.83 17.70 -3.22
CA ASP A 81 0.66 17.24 -3.95
C ASP A 81 0.16 15.93 -3.33
N VAL A 82 -1.12 15.65 -3.45
CA VAL A 82 -1.82 14.64 -2.68
C VAL A 82 -2.65 13.69 -3.53
N LEU A 83 -2.95 12.52 -2.96
CA LEU A 83 -3.80 11.47 -3.51
C LEU A 83 -5.12 11.36 -2.72
N TYR A 84 -5.56 12.44 -2.13
CA TYR A 84 -6.82 12.54 -1.39
C TYR A 84 -7.44 13.93 -1.58
N LYS A 85 -8.71 14.06 -1.26
CA LYS A 85 -9.39 15.35 -1.36
C LYS A 85 -8.85 16.32 -0.31
N SER A 86 -8.26 17.43 -0.77
CA SER A 86 -7.66 18.46 0.09
C SER A 86 -8.10 19.85 -0.36
N SER A 87 -8.30 20.75 0.62
CA SER A 87 -8.51 22.18 0.40
C SER A 87 -7.21 23.00 0.41
N ILE A 88 -6.08 22.36 0.72
CA ILE A 88 -4.78 23.03 0.92
C ILE A 88 -3.81 22.69 -0.20
N GLU A 89 -3.69 21.41 -0.54
CA GLU A 89 -2.73 20.91 -1.53
C GLU A 89 -3.46 20.36 -2.76
N PRO A 90 -2.90 20.58 -3.97
CA PRO A 90 -3.52 20.10 -5.21
C PRO A 90 -3.39 18.58 -5.34
N TYR A 91 -4.27 17.98 -6.13
CA TYR A 91 -4.11 16.59 -6.55
C TYR A 91 -2.81 16.39 -7.33
N ASN A 92 -2.15 15.26 -7.07
CA ASN A 92 -0.98 14.85 -7.82
C ASN A 92 -1.33 14.61 -9.30
N SER A 93 -0.47 15.12 -10.19
CA SER A 93 -0.65 14.99 -11.64
C SER A 93 -0.68 13.55 -12.15
N ILE A 94 -0.17 12.59 -11.37
CA ILE A 94 -0.17 11.17 -11.75
C ILE A 94 -1.60 10.63 -11.93
N LEU A 95 -2.58 11.18 -11.19
CA LEU A 95 -3.97 10.73 -11.23
C LEU A 95 -4.65 11.03 -12.57
N THR A 96 -4.41 12.23 -13.13
CA THR A 96 -5.11 12.72 -14.33
C THR A 96 -4.18 13.14 -15.46
N GLY A 97 -2.88 13.23 -15.21
CA GLY A 97 -1.89 13.81 -16.13
C GLY A 97 -1.79 15.33 -16.03
N LYS A 98 -2.59 15.98 -15.18
CA LYS A 98 -2.59 17.43 -14.97
C LYS A 98 -2.46 17.73 -13.48
N ALA A 99 -1.54 18.64 -13.11
CA ALA A 99 -1.38 19.08 -11.73
C ALA A 99 -2.70 19.71 -11.21
N GLY A 100 -3.17 19.26 -10.06
CA GLY A 100 -4.44 19.69 -9.46
C GLY A 100 -5.70 19.18 -10.17
N GLY A 101 -5.56 18.35 -11.21
CA GLY A 101 -6.70 17.76 -11.89
C GLY A 101 -7.50 16.84 -10.97
N ASP A 102 -8.82 17.03 -10.89
CA ASP A 102 -9.70 16.19 -10.08
C ASP A 102 -9.91 14.83 -10.77
N PRO A 103 -9.57 13.70 -10.11
CA PRO A 103 -9.79 12.38 -10.66
C PRO A 103 -11.27 11.92 -10.61
N GLY A 104 -12.17 12.72 -10.05
CA GLY A 104 -13.59 12.40 -9.93
C GLY A 104 -13.93 11.45 -8.78
N TYR A 105 -12.97 11.13 -7.92
CA TYR A 105 -13.15 10.34 -6.70
C TYR A 105 -12.02 10.64 -5.71
N ASP A 106 -12.12 10.16 -4.47
CA ASP A 106 -11.04 10.25 -3.48
C ASP A 106 -10.20 8.97 -3.50
N PRO A 107 -8.95 9.01 -4.02
CA PRO A 107 -8.11 7.83 -4.12
C PRO A 107 -7.76 7.19 -2.77
N LEU A 108 -7.51 7.99 -1.73
CA LEU A 108 -7.21 7.47 -0.40
C LEU A 108 -8.43 6.82 0.24
N ALA A 109 -9.59 7.46 0.19
CA ALA A 109 -10.83 6.89 0.70
C ALA A 109 -11.15 5.55 0.02
N PHE A 110 -10.94 5.49 -1.30
CA PHE A 110 -11.11 4.26 -2.08
C PHE A 110 -10.11 3.18 -1.64
N ALA A 111 -8.83 3.51 -1.48
CA ALA A 111 -7.80 2.57 -1.03
C ALA A 111 -8.11 1.99 0.35
N VAL A 112 -8.52 2.84 1.31
CA VAL A 112 -8.92 2.42 2.66
C VAL A 112 -10.10 1.45 2.61
N GLN A 113 -11.14 1.80 1.83
CA GLN A 113 -12.32 0.95 1.68
C GLN A 113 -11.96 -0.43 1.10
N GLU A 114 -11.14 -0.46 0.05
CA GLU A 114 -10.76 -1.71 -0.61
C GLU A 114 -9.82 -2.57 0.25
N CYS A 115 -8.94 -1.96 1.05
CA CYS A 115 -8.14 -2.67 2.03
C CYS A 115 -9.03 -3.32 3.11
N HIS A 116 -9.96 -2.55 3.68
CA HIS A 116 -10.85 -3.05 4.74
C HIS A 116 -11.76 -4.18 4.25
N LYS A 117 -12.27 -4.12 3.02
CA LYS A 117 -13.04 -5.24 2.41
C LYS A 117 -12.26 -6.56 2.41
N ARG A 118 -10.93 -6.49 2.36
CA ARG A 118 -10.02 -7.64 2.35
C ARG A 118 -9.49 -8.00 3.74
N GLY A 119 -9.93 -7.30 4.80
CA GLY A 119 -9.41 -7.46 6.15
C GLY A 119 -7.92 -7.07 6.24
N MET A 120 -7.51 -6.07 5.49
CA MET A 120 -6.17 -5.47 5.55
C MET A 120 -6.24 -4.07 6.16
N GLU A 121 -5.21 -3.71 6.94
CA GLU A 121 -5.01 -2.34 7.39
C GLU A 121 -4.47 -1.46 6.25
N CYS A 122 -4.88 -0.18 6.23
CA CYS A 122 -4.37 0.81 5.29
C CYS A 122 -3.77 1.98 6.06
N HIS A 123 -2.47 2.16 5.92
CA HIS A 123 -1.73 3.25 6.54
C HIS A 123 -1.37 4.29 5.49
N ALA A 124 -1.79 5.53 5.72
CA ALA A 124 -1.43 6.65 4.87
C ALA A 124 0.06 7.00 5.07
N TRP A 125 0.82 6.98 3.98
CA TRP A 125 2.22 7.38 3.99
C TRP A 125 2.41 8.72 3.28
N ALA A 126 2.98 9.69 4.00
CA ALA A 126 3.23 11.04 3.51
C ALA A 126 4.72 11.39 3.59
N THR A 127 5.27 11.93 2.52
CA THR A 127 6.61 12.53 2.55
C THR A 127 6.50 13.95 3.07
N ALA A 128 7.19 14.26 4.18
CA ALA A 128 7.33 15.63 4.65
C ALA A 128 8.31 16.36 3.73
N SER A 129 7.80 17.09 2.74
CA SER A 129 8.62 18.00 1.93
C SER A 129 8.86 19.28 2.74
N MET A 130 10.08 19.49 3.19
CA MET A 130 10.55 20.79 3.61
C MET A 130 10.87 21.60 2.35
N SER A 131 9.87 22.12 1.67
CA SER A 131 10.11 23.17 0.71
C SER A 131 10.55 24.41 1.50
N PRO A 132 11.71 25.04 1.15
CA PRO A 132 12.04 26.33 1.75
C PRO A 132 10.87 27.28 1.46
N PRO A 133 10.50 28.17 2.39
CA PRO A 133 9.46 29.14 2.15
C PRO A 133 9.82 29.90 0.88
N SER A 134 8.95 29.84 -0.13
CA SER A 134 9.12 30.61 -1.34
C SER A 134 9.29 32.07 -0.92
N ALA A 135 10.42 32.67 -1.29
CA ALA A 135 10.64 34.09 -1.09
C ALA A 135 9.46 34.82 -1.73
N ARG A 136 8.56 35.38 -0.91
CA ARG A 136 7.53 36.28 -1.39
C ARG A 136 8.27 37.40 -2.10
N SER A 137 8.17 37.44 -3.42
CA SER A 137 8.52 38.64 -4.20
C SER A 137 7.68 39.80 -3.67
N ARG A 138 8.32 40.76 -3.09
CA ARG A 138 7.72 42.05 -2.72
C ARG A 138 7.43 42.88 -3.97
#